data_f202e45d3c55bd1f8dc5f8bdccff8fa7
#
_entry.id   f202e45d3c55bd1f8dc5f8bdccff8fa7
#
_cell.length_a   1.000
_cell.length_b   1.000
_cell.length_c   1.000
_cell.angle_alpha   90.00
_cell.angle_beta   90.00
_cell.angle_gamma   90.00
#
_symmetry.space_group_name_H-M   'P 1'
#
loop_
_entity.id
_entity.type
_entity.pdbx_description
1 polymer ?
#
loop_
_entity_poly.entity_id
_entity_poly.type
_entity_poly.pdbx_seq_one_letter_code
_entity_poly.pdbx_strand_id
1 'polypeptide(L)'
;YRDRGEGFCLLNDFALAAAALLDEGRIERALIVDLDVHQGNGTAKIFENDSRVFTFSMHGVGNYPMHKETSDLDVGLPDGIDDRHYLQLLDAHWPRLLDEVEPDIVFYQCGVDILETDKLGRLGVSSAGCAERDRRILERCRTDGVPVVCSMGGGYSPDIWHIVEAHCNTFRIAHDLWG
;
A
#
# COMPACT_ATOMS: atom_id res chain seq x y z
N TYR A 1 2.08 10.09 12.19
CA TYR A 1 1.22 10.42 13.34
C TYR A 1 0.77 11.88 13.29
N ARG A 2 -0.12 12.27 14.19
CA ARG A 2 -0.61 13.67 14.27
C ARG A 2 0.41 14.61 14.92
N ASP A 3 1.32 14.08 15.71
CA ASP A 3 2.25 14.82 16.56
C ASP A 3 3.73 14.58 16.25
N ARG A 4 4.03 13.65 15.36
CA ARG A 4 5.41 13.32 14.97
C ARG A 4 5.50 12.63 13.62
N GLY A 5 6.67 12.73 12.98
CA GLY A 5 7.07 11.89 11.84
C GLY A 5 7.61 10.55 12.30
N GLU A 6 7.46 9.52 11.47
CA GLU A 6 8.01 8.17 11.66
C GLU A 6 8.22 7.49 10.30
N GLY A 7 8.96 6.37 10.25
CA GLY A 7 9.12 5.59 9.02
C GLY A 7 9.75 6.38 7.86
N PHE A 8 10.74 7.23 8.16
CA PHE A 8 11.38 8.15 7.22
C PHE A 8 10.46 9.23 6.63
N CYS A 9 9.21 9.33 7.09
CA CYS A 9 8.25 10.33 6.63
C CYS A 9 8.06 11.41 7.69
N LEU A 10 8.21 12.68 7.28
CA LEU A 10 7.92 13.82 8.14
C LEU A 10 6.42 14.11 8.19
N LEU A 11 5.76 14.03 7.05
CA LEU A 11 4.31 14.20 6.88
C LEU A 11 3.72 12.92 6.28
N ASN A 12 2.45 12.65 6.59
CA ASN A 12 1.67 11.61 5.95
C ASN A 12 0.79 12.26 4.88
N ASP A 13 1.25 12.20 3.63
CA ASP A 13 0.61 12.83 2.47
C ASP A 13 -0.76 12.23 2.16
N PHE A 14 -0.92 10.91 2.25
CA PHE A 14 -2.22 10.26 2.08
C PHE A 14 -3.23 10.69 3.13
N ALA A 15 -2.79 10.77 4.39
CA ALA A 15 -3.69 11.20 5.46
C ALA A 15 -4.10 12.67 5.28
N LEU A 16 -3.18 13.54 4.84
CA LEU A 16 -3.49 14.93 4.54
C LEU A 16 -4.47 15.06 3.36
N ALA A 17 -4.22 14.31 2.28
CA ALA A 17 -5.06 14.35 1.09
C ALA A 17 -6.47 13.79 1.37
N ALA A 18 -6.57 12.65 2.05
CA ALA A 18 -7.86 12.04 2.42
C ALA A 18 -8.66 12.99 3.34
N ALA A 19 -8.04 13.52 4.38
CA ALA A 19 -8.70 14.46 5.29
C ALA A 19 -9.19 15.72 4.55
N ALA A 20 -8.37 16.32 3.68
CA ALA A 20 -8.76 17.48 2.91
C ALA A 20 -9.96 17.22 1.99
N LEU A 21 -9.96 16.11 1.25
CA LEU A 21 -11.05 15.74 0.36
C LEU A 21 -12.36 15.47 1.12
N LEU A 22 -12.29 14.82 2.29
CA LEU A 22 -13.42 14.59 3.18
C LEU A 22 -13.97 15.89 3.77
N ASP A 23 -13.10 16.78 4.24
CA ASP A 23 -13.50 18.06 4.85
C ASP A 23 -14.09 19.03 3.81
N GLU A 24 -13.63 18.96 2.56
CA GLU A 24 -14.20 19.71 1.43
C GLU A 24 -15.50 19.10 0.89
N GLY A 25 -15.94 17.94 1.41
CA GLY A 25 -17.11 17.21 0.94
C GLY A 25 -17.01 16.70 -0.50
N ARG A 26 -15.79 16.47 -0.99
CA ARG A 26 -15.53 15.96 -2.34
C ARG A 26 -15.59 14.44 -2.43
N ILE A 27 -15.41 13.77 -1.33
CA ILE A 27 -15.57 12.34 -1.15
C ILE A 27 -16.31 12.06 0.16
N GLU A 28 -16.94 10.90 0.26
CA GLU A 28 -17.57 10.42 1.49
C GLU A 28 -16.72 9.33 2.15
N ARG A 29 -16.00 8.53 1.34
CA ARG A 29 -15.16 7.41 1.81
C ARG A 29 -13.86 7.31 1.04
N ALA A 30 -12.77 7.03 1.77
CA ALA A 30 -11.47 6.73 1.20
C ALA A 30 -10.99 5.34 1.66
N LEU A 31 -10.27 4.63 0.79
CA LEU A 31 -9.56 3.40 1.12
C LEU A 31 -8.05 3.64 0.96
N ILE A 32 -7.29 3.44 2.03
CA ILE A 32 -5.83 3.48 1.99
C ILE A 32 -5.31 2.05 1.99
N VAL A 33 -4.64 1.69 0.90
CA VAL A 33 -4.04 0.37 0.68
C VAL A 33 -2.53 0.50 0.80
N ASP A 34 -1.97 -0.01 1.87
CA ASP A 34 -0.53 0.02 2.14
C ASP A 34 0.06 -1.37 1.93
N LEU A 35 0.82 -1.53 0.84
CA LEU A 35 1.52 -2.76 0.48
C LEU A 35 3.05 -2.60 0.50
N ASP A 36 3.55 -1.57 1.18
CA ASP A 36 4.95 -1.48 1.63
C ASP A 36 5.25 -2.63 2.61
N VAL A 37 6.51 -3.05 2.72
CA VAL A 37 6.87 -4.12 3.66
C VAL A 37 6.65 -3.74 5.13
N HIS A 38 6.67 -2.43 5.41
CA HIS A 38 6.44 -1.88 6.73
C HIS A 38 4.95 -1.59 6.92
N GLN A 39 4.45 -1.76 8.15
CA GLN A 39 3.06 -1.37 8.42
C GLN A 39 2.88 0.14 8.29
N GLY A 40 1.79 0.56 7.68
CA GLY A 40 1.33 1.96 7.65
C GLY A 40 0.81 2.43 9.02
N ASN A 41 1.64 2.28 10.07
CA ASN A 41 1.26 2.53 11.45
C ASN A 41 0.77 3.97 11.71
N GLY A 42 1.43 4.95 11.08
CA GLY A 42 1.01 6.35 11.21
C GLY A 42 -0.37 6.60 10.63
N THR A 43 -0.68 5.99 9.49
CA THR A 43 -1.99 6.07 8.82
C THR A 43 -3.07 5.41 9.68
N ALA A 44 -2.82 4.19 10.14
CA ALA A 44 -3.72 3.46 11.04
C ALA A 44 -4.07 4.31 12.28
N LYS A 45 -3.06 4.91 12.91
CA LYS A 45 -3.25 5.73 14.11
C LYS A 45 -3.99 7.03 13.84
N ILE A 46 -3.77 7.68 12.69
CA ILE A 46 -4.44 8.92 12.33
C ILE A 46 -5.96 8.70 12.18
N PHE A 47 -6.35 7.58 11.56
CA PHE A 47 -7.74 7.28 11.24
C PHE A 47 -8.43 6.28 12.18
N GLU A 48 -7.80 5.88 13.29
CA GLU A 48 -8.32 4.87 14.23
C GLU A 48 -9.77 5.12 14.72
N ASN A 49 -10.27 6.34 14.61
CA ASN A 49 -11.61 6.74 15.02
C ASN A 49 -12.40 7.46 13.91
N ASP A 50 -11.99 7.34 12.66
CA ASP A 50 -12.67 7.97 11.52
C ASP A 50 -13.13 6.90 10.52
N SER A 51 -14.37 6.46 10.65
CA SER A 51 -14.95 5.42 9.80
C SER A 51 -15.13 5.80 8.32
N ARG A 52 -14.84 7.04 7.94
CA ARG A 52 -14.84 7.48 6.52
C ARG A 52 -13.57 7.05 5.77
N VAL A 53 -12.52 6.66 6.51
CA VAL A 53 -11.27 6.18 5.92
C VAL A 53 -11.03 4.76 6.38
N PHE A 54 -11.04 3.80 5.46
CA PHE A 54 -10.66 2.43 5.74
C PHE A 54 -9.15 2.25 5.50
N THR A 55 -8.45 1.68 6.45
CA THR A 55 -7.00 1.44 6.39
C THR A 55 -6.71 -0.05 6.24
N PHE A 56 -6.03 -0.43 5.17
CA PHE A 56 -5.56 -1.79 4.93
C PHE A 56 -4.04 -1.81 4.84
N SER A 57 -3.39 -2.66 5.63
CA SER A 57 -1.94 -2.86 5.59
C SER A 57 -1.58 -4.34 5.48
N MET A 58 -0.82 -4.70 4.44
CA MET A 58 -0.29 -6.06 4.25
C MET A 58 1.24 -6.00 4.35
N HIS A 59 1.80 -6.37 5.52
CA HIS A 59 3.17 -6.04 5.91
C HIS A 59 3.90 -7.22 6.56
N GLY A 60 5.24 -7.20 6.53
CA GLY A 60 6.08 -8.19 7.20
C GLY A 60 5.95 -8.13 8.72
N VAL A 61 5.61 -9.25 9.37
CA VAL A 61 5.49 -9.30 10.84
C VAL A 61 6.81 -9.00 11.53
N GLY A 62 7.92 -9.42 10.93
CA GLY A 62 9.28 -9.20 11.43
C GLY A 62 9.87 -7.83 11.08
N ASN A 63 9.16 -7.02 10.29
CA ASN A 63 9.60 -5.68 9.89
C ASN A 63 9.18 -4.60 10.89
N TYR A 64 9.82 -3.43 10.78
CA TYR A 64 9.40 -2.21 11.50
C TYR A 64 7.93 -1.85 11.16
N PRO A 65 7.18 -1.24 12.10
CA PRO A 65 7.51 -1.01 13.51
C PRO A 65 7.45 -2.30 14.33
N MET A 66 8.25 -2.38 15.40
CA MET A 66 8.25 -3.57 16.27
C MET A 66 6.97 -3.65 17.11
N HIS A 67 6.36 -2.50 17.40
CA HIS A 67 5.02 -2.41 17.99
C HIS A 67 4.08 -1.90 16.91
N LYS A 68 3.23 -2.79 16.42
CA LYS A 68 2.25 -2.47 15.38
C LYS A 68 1.09 -1.64 15.96
N GLU A 69 0.58 -0.73 15.16
CA GLU A 69 -0.74 -0.14 15.38
C GLU A 69 -1.83 -1.06 14.84
N THR A 70 -3.09 -0.68 14.98
CA THR A 70 -4.21 -1.46 14.46
C THR A 70 -4.86 -0.70 13.32
N SER A 71 -4.77 -1.26 12.11
CA SER A 71 -5.54 -0.83 10.94
C SER A 71 -6.95 -1.44 10.98
N ASP A 72 -7.85 -1.01 10.11
CA ASP A 72 -9.15 -1.69 9.95
C ASP A 72 -8.93 -3.13 9.45
N LEU A 73 -7.89 -3.35 8.63
CA LEU A 73 -7.43 -4.68 8.25
C LEU A 73 -5.90 -4.74 8.20
N ASP A 74 -5.32 -5.61 9.01
CA ASP A 74 -3.89 -5.94 8.98
C ASP A 74 -3.67 -7.38 8.55
N VAL A 75 -2.81 -7.59 7.54
CA VAL A 75 -2.38 -8.92 7.09
C VAL A 75 -0.87 -9.07 7.32
N GLY A 76 -0.53 -9.83 8.35
CA GLY A 76 0.86 -10.09 8.72
C GLY A 76 1.50 -11.16 7.84
N LEU A 77 2.62 -10.83 7.20
CA LEU A 77 3.36 -11.71 6.29
C LEU A 77 4.59 -12.30 6.98
N PRO A 78 4.85 -13.62 6.84
CA PRO A 78 6.08 -14.22 7.36
C PRO A 78 7.30 -13.79 6.55
N ASP A 79 8.47 -13.75 7.20
CA ASP A 79 9.74 -13.53 6.53
C ASP A 79 9.94 -14.54 5.38
N GLY A 80 10.44 -14.07 4.23
CA GLY A 80 10.72 -14.91 3.06
C GLY A 80 9.49 -15.40 2.29
N ILE A 81 8.30 -14.86 2.51
CA ILE A 81 7.10 -15.21 1.72
C ILE A 81 7.38 -14.97 0.23
N ASP A 82 7.06 -15.95 -0.59
CA ASP A 82 7.25 -15.92 -2.04
C ASP A 82 6.07 -15.26 -2.78
N ASP A 83 6.23 -15.03 -4.09
CA ASP A 83 5.22 -14.41 -4.97
C ASP A 83 3.87 -15.09 -4.86
N ARG A 84 3.84 -16.42 -4.91
CA ARG A 84 2.61 -17.18 -4.94
C ARG A 84 1.77 -16.95 -3.68
N HIS A 85 2.39 -17.09 -2.52
CA HIS A 85 1.69 -16.96 -1.25
C HIS A 85 1.32 -15.51 -0.96
N TYR A 86 2.21 -14.56 -1.31
CA TYR A 86 1.94 -13.13 -1.22
C TYR A 86 0.70 -12.75 -2.05
N LEU A 87 0.68 -13.13 -3.33
CA LEU A 87 -0.42 -12.83 -4.23
C LEU A 87 -1.72 -13.55 -3.87
N GLN A 88 -1.65 -14.76 -3.32
CA GLN A 88 -2.83 -15.46 -2.79
C GLN A 88 -3.47 -14.71 -1.61
N LEU A 89 -2.66 -14.15 -0.71
CA LEU A 89 -3.17 -13.33 0.40
C LEU A 89 -3.77 -12.02 -0.12
N LEU A 90 -3.13 -11.38 -1.08
CA LEU A 90 -3.69 -10.19 -1.70
C LEU A 90 -5.05 -10.47 -2.34
N ASP A 91 -5.16 -11.55 -3.12
CA ASP A 91 -6.41 -11.96 -3.77
C ASP A 91 -7.53 -12.31 -2.79
N ALA A 92 -7.16 -12.81 -1.61
CA ALA A 92 -8.16 -13.15 -0.58
C ALA A 92 -8.82 -11.90 0.04
N HIS A 93 -8.15 -10.75 0.00
CA HIS A 93 -8.60 -9.54 0.67
C HIS A 93 -8.98 -8.41 -0.29
N TRP A 94 -8.10 -8.09 -1.25
CA TRP A 94 -8.22 -6.90 -2.09
C TRP A 94 -9.56 -6.77 -2.84
N PRO A 95 -10.06 -7.80 -3.56
CA PRO A 95 -11.33 -7.66 -4.28
C PRO A 95 -12.51 -7.35 -3.36
N ARG A 96 -12.54 -7.99 -2.18
CA ARG A 96 -13.59 -7.79 -1.19
C ARG A 96 -13.58 -6.38 -0.58
N LEU A 97 -12.39 -5.80 -0.40
CA LEU A 97 -12.29 -4.47 0.20
C LEU A 97 -12.97 -3.41 -0.64
N LEU A 98 -12.83 -3.45 -1.97
CA LEU A 98 -13.55 -2.52 -2.84
C LEU A 98 -15.06 -2.70 -2.76
N ASP A 99 -15.53 -3.96 -2.72
CA ASP A 99 -16.97 -4.25 -2.65
C ASP A 99 -17.58 -3.88 -1.29
N GLU A 100 -16.84 -4.05 -0.20
CA GLU A 100 -17.34 -3.80 1.17
C GLU A 100 -17.19 -2.33 1.60
N VAL A 101 -16.11 -1.67 1.18
CA VAL A 101 -15.84 -0.26 1.55
C VAL A 101 -16.53 0.70 0.61
N GLU A 102 -16.69 0.34 -0.68
CA GLU A 102 -17.24 1.20 -1.74
C GLU A 102 -16.59 2.61 -1.72
N PRO A 103 -15.26 2.72 -1.86
CA PRO A 103 -14.56 3.98 -1.70
C PRO A 103 -14.74 4.90 -2.91
N ASP A 104 -14.78 6.20 -2.69
CA ASP A 104 -14.74 7.20 -3.76
C ASP A 104 -13.34 7.36 -4.36
N ILE A 105 -12.31 6.98 -3.59
CA ILE A 105 -10.89 7.04 -3.99
C ILE A 105 -10.07 6.01 -3.24
N VAL A 106 -9.09 5.44 -3.93
CA VAL A 106 -8.04 4.58 -3.35
C VAL A 106 -6.73 5.34 -3.30
N PHE A 107 -6.09 5.34 -2.14
CA PHE A 107 -4.69 5.75 -1.97
C PHE A 107 -3.83 4.49 -1.84
N TYR A 108 -2.94 4.26 -2.79
CA TYR A 108 -2.14 3.06 -2.89
C TYR A 108 -0.66 3.34 -2.61
N GLN A 109 -0.16 2.86 -1.47
CA GLN A 109 1.26 2.85 -1.15
C GLN A 109 1.92 1.64 -1.79
N CYS A 110 2.68 1.90 -2.87
CA CYS A 110 3.32 0.86 -3.68
C CYS A 110 4.83 0.75 -3.43
N GLY A 111 5.25 0.77 -2.17
CA GLY A 111 6.64 0.52 -1.78
C GLY A 111 7.20 -0.76 -2.39
N VAL A 112 8.46 -0.74 -2.79
CA VAL A 112 9.11 -1.88 -3.46
C VAL A 112 10.08 -2.63 -2.55
N ASP A 113 10.09 -2.33 -1.27
CA ASP A 113 10.88 -3.00 -0.24
C ASP A 113 10.36 -4.39 0.17
N ILE A 114 9.31 -4.86 -0.52
CA ILE A 114 8.87 -6.25 -0.50
C ILE A 114 9.79 -7.17 -1.32
N LEU A 115 10.68 -6.60 -2.15
CA LEU A 115 11.58 -7.36 -3.02
C LEU A 115 12.56 -8.23 -2.22
N GLU A 116 12.82 -9.45 -2.71
CA GLU A 116 13.81 -10.39 -2.15
C GLU A 116 15.24 -9.81 -2.09
N THR A 117 15.51 -8.78 -2.89
CA THR A 117 16.81 -8.08 -2.93
C THR A 117 16.89 -6.94 -1.92
N ASP A 118 15.78 -6.60 -1.24
CA ASP A 118 15.75 -5.51 -0.27
C ASP A 118 16.56 -5.87 0.99
N LYS A 119 17.24 -4.88 1.58
CA LYS A 119 18.05 -5.11 2.78
C LYS A 119 17.36 -4.72 4.09
N LEU A 120 16.26 -3.98 4.03
CA LEU A 120 15.44 -3.63 5.18
C LEU A 120 14.16 -4.47 5.22
N GLY A 121 13.59 -4.77 4.05
CA GLY A 121 12.51 -5.72 3.90
C GLY A 121 12.96 -7.17 4.14
N ARG A 122 12.05 -8.01 4.59
CA ARG A 122 12.31 -9.43 4.87
C ARG A 122 11.44 -10.38 4.06
N LEU A 123 10.76 -9.87 3.03
CA LEU A 123 9.95 -10.72 2.16
C LEU A 123 10.81 -11.30 1.02
N GLY A 124 10.28 -12.31 0.35
CA GLY A 124 10.94 -12.98 -0.78
C GLY A 124 10.22 -12.75 -2.11
N VAL A 125 9.60 -11.57 -2.29
CA VAL A 125 8.84 -11.27 -3.50
C VAL A 125 9.80 -10.88 -4.62
N SER A 126 9.63 -11.50 -5.80
CA SER A 126 10.41 -11.17 -6.98
C SER A 126 9.96 -9.85 -7.63
N SER A 127 10.77 -9.31 -8.54
CA SER A 127 10.37 -8.13 -9.34
C SER A 127 9.09 -8.39 -10.16
N ALA A 128 8.91 -9.63 -10.64
CA ALA A 128 7.69 -10.03 -11.35
C ALA A 128 6.48 -10.09 -10.40
N GLY A 129 6.65 -10.63 -9.20
CA GLY A 129 5.60 -10.65 -8.17
C GLY A 129 5.20 -9.24 -7.72
N CYS A 130 6.18 -8.33 -7.58
CA CYS A 130 5.94 -6.93 -7.27
C CYS A 130 5.12 -6.23 -8.38
N ALA A 131 5.48 -6.44 -9.65
CA ALA A 131 4.72 -5.91 -10.77
C ALA A 131 3.30 -6.49 -10.86
N GLU A 132 3.14 -7.79 -10.58
CA GLU A 132 1.83 -8.44 -10.56
C GLU A 132 0.95 -7.93 -9.42
N ARG A 133 1.52 -7.62 -8.24
CA ARG A 133 0.83 -6.92 -7.15
C ARG A 133 0.21 -5.61 -7.64
N ASP A 134 1.02 -4.77 -8.28
CA ASP A 134 0.58 -3.47 -8.79
C ASP A 134 -0.51 -3.64 -9.86
N ARG A 135 -0.34 -4.61 -10.75
CA ARG A 135 -1.33 -4.91 -11.78
C ARG A 135 -2.69 -5.21 -11.17
N ARG A 136 -2.76 -6.08 -10.17
CA ARG A 136 -4.02 -6.48 -9.50
C ARG A 136 -4.73 -5.31 -8.85
N ILE A 137 -3.98 -4.42 -8.19
CA ILE A 137 -4.54 -3.22 -7.59
C ILE A 137 -5.12 -2.30 -8.67
N LEU A 138 -4.31 -1.98 -9.68
CA LEU A 138 -4.66 -0.99 -10.69
C LEU A 138 -5.76 -1.48 -11.64
N GLU A 139 -5.71 -2.75 -12.08
CA GLU A 139 -6.75 -3.34 -12.94
C GLU A 139 -8.11 -3.34 -12.26
N ARG A 140 -8.16 -3.67 -10.97
CA ARG A 140 -9.41 -3.67 -10.23
C ARG A 140 -9.96 -2.24 -10.09
N CYS A 141 -9.15 -1.27 -9.70
CA CYS A 141 -9.56 0.14 -9.65
C CYS A 141 -10.05 0.63 -11.02
N ARG A 142 -9.35 0.26 -12.11
CA ARG A 142 -9.75 0.62 -13.47
C ARG A 142 -11.09 0.00 -13.87
N THR A 143 -11.28 -1.28 -13.55
CA THR A 143 -12.51 -2.03 -13.88
C THR A 143 -13.73 -1.45 -13.17
N ASP A 144 -13.58 -1.12 -11.90
CA ASP A 144 -14.67 -0.59 -11.08
C ASP A 144 -14.85 0.93 -11.24
N GLY A 145 -13.97 1.59 -11.97
CA GLY A 145 -14.03 3.05 -12.20
C GLY A 145 -13.67 3.87 -10.97
N VAL A 146 -12.97 3.29 -9.99
CA VAL A 146 -12.54 3.97 -8.76
C VAL A 146 -11.23 4.70 -9.02
N PRO A 147 -11.14 6.01 -8.78
CA PRO A 147 -9.88 6.75 -8.87
C PRO A 147 -8.83 6.17 -7.93
N VAL A 148 -7.58 6.08 -8.40
CA VAL A 148 -6.46 5.60 -7.60
C VAL A 148 -5.28 6.57 -7.67
N VAL A 149 -4.68 6.85 -6.50
CA VAL A 149 -3.45 7.63 -6.37
C VAL A 149 -2.35 6.72 -5.85
N CYS A 150 -1.30 6.54 -6.64
CA CYS A 150 -0.14 5.75 -6.24
C CYS A 150 0.96 6.64 -5.66
N SER A 151 1.58 6.22 -4.57
CA SER A 151 2.76 6.84 -4.01
C SER A 151 3.91 5.84 -3.99
N MET A 152 5.06 6.27 -4.48
CA MET A 152 6.29 5.52 -4.26
C MET A 152 6.57 5.45 -2.76
N GLY A 153 7.04 4.30 -2.30
CA GLY A 153 7.37 4.04 -0.90
C GLY A 153 8.79 3.55 -0.72
N GLY A 154 8.97 2.61 0.21
CA GLY A 154 10.26 1.98 0.48
C GLY A 154 10.87 1.29 -0.73
N GLY A 155 12.18 1.08 -0.65
CA GLY A 155 13.01 0.43 -1.64
C GLY A 155 14.47 0.65 -1.28
N TYR A 156 15.14 -0.40 -0.77
CA TYR A 156 16.48 -0.30 -0.16
C TYR A 156 17.43 -1.39 -0.67
N SER A 157 17.17 -1.94 -1.86
CA SER A 157 18.07 -2.89 -2.49
C SER A 157 19.46 -2.28 -2.70
N PRO A 158 20.55 -3.04 -2.50
CA PRO A 158 21.92 -2.54 -2.71
C PRO A 158 22.17 -2.04 -4.13
N ASP A 159 21.57 -2.71 -5.12
CA ASP A 159 21.57 -2.25 -6.50
C ASP A 159 20.32 -1.38 -6.74
N ILE A 160 20.56 -0.10 -7.00
CA ILE A 160 19.52 0.92 -7.25
C ILE A 160 18.60 0.55 -8.42
N TRP A 161 19.11 -0.20 -9.40
CA TRP A 161 18.35 -0.56 -10.59
C TRP A 161 17.17 -1.48 -10.28
N HIS A 162 17.28 -2.34 -9.26
CA HIS A 162 16.12 -3.13 -8.78
C HIS A 162 14.99 -2.23 -8.30
N ILE A 163 15.33 -1.16 -7.58
CA ILE A 163 14.36 -0.21 -7.04
C ILE A 163 13.72 0.61 -8.17
N VAL A 164 14.56 1.17 -9.04
CA VAL A 164 14.12 2.00 -10.18
C VAL A 164 13.21 1.20 -11.10
N GLU A 165 13.62 -0.02 -11.47
CA GLU A 165 12.84 -0.88 -12.37
C GLU A 165 11.50 -1.27 -11.76
N ALA A 166 11.47 -1.62 -10.48
CA ALA A 166 10.23 -1.98 -9.79
C ALA A 166 9.25 -0.80 -9.73
N HIS A 167 9.71 0.41 -9.36
CA HIS A 167 8.86 1.59 -9.41
C HIS A 167 8.41 1.97 -10.83
N CYS A 168 9.30 1.83 -11.83
CA CYS A 168 8.93 2.06 -13.23
C CYS A 168 7.82 1.12 -13.70
N ASN A 169 7.78 -0.12 -13.21
CA ASN A 169 6.71 -1.06 -13.56
C ASN A 169 5.33 -0.56 -13.13
N THR A 170 5.19 0.06 -11.97
CA THR A 170 3.93 0.69 -11.54
C THR A 170 3.45 1.71 -12.58
N PHE A 171 4.34 2.59 -13.06
CA PHE A 171 4.00 3.58 -14.09
C PHE A 171 3.66 2.95 -15.43
N ARG A 172 4.40 1.91 -15.87
CA ARG A 172 4.12 1.19 -17.12
C ARG A 172 2.74 0.54 -17.07
N ILE A 173 2.42 -0.15 -15.97
CA ILE A 173 1.11 -0.77 -15.78
C ILE A 173 0.00 0.28 -15.80
N ALA A 174 0.17 1.39 -15.10
CA ALA A 174 -0.79 2.49 -15.12
C ALA A 174 -0.96 3.05 -16.53
N HIS A 175 0.14 3.25 -17.28
CA HIS A 175 0.08 3.70 -18.67
C HIS A 175 -0.65 2.70 -19.58
N ASP A 176 -0.39 1.40 -19.44
CA ASP A 176 -1.05 0.35 -20.23
C ASP A 176 -2.58 0.29 -19.97
N LEU A 177 -3.00 0.65 -18.76
CA LEU A 177 -4.41 0.61 -18.36
C LEU A 177 -5.20 1.88 -18.73
N TRP A 178 -4.58 3.07 -18.71
CA TRP A 178 -5.25 4.36 -18.91
C TRP A 178 -4.70 5.18 -20.09
N GLY A 179 -3.60 4.74 -20.74
CA GLY A 179 -2.92 5.45 -21.83
C GLY A 179 -3.51 5.31 -23.23
#